data_190b87303baad678aa3af5fd0921428c
#
_entry.id   190b87303baad678aa3af5fd0921428c
#
_cell.length_a   1.000
_cell.length_b   1.000
_cell.length_c   1.000
_cell.angle_alpha   90.00
_cell.angle_beta   90.00
_cell.angle_gamma   90.00
#
_symmetry.space_group_name_H-M   'P 1'
#
loop_
_entity.id
_entity.type
_entity.pdbx_description
1 polymer ?
#
loop_
_entity_poly.entity_id
_entity_poly.type
_entity_poly.pdbx_seq_one_letter_code
_entity_poly.pdbx_strand_id
1 'polypeptide(L)'
;LFSGTRPTTLAIDNDWDRFRLRAESEYLRIVRAGDAAAINRLTSRTLRGAMEEIGVTREQIDERPGAALAAGAGHAPVQWRIQVSPRTSLYRINDAIGQAMHALGGRVIRGAERPAPLAGISLDLRVGYGDRVTHAIVVEPNPTMSDAGARIAFLVTDLEDADPELLAAFLKSPVPFGAAFRHDRPAGVKLARAWRDSRRE
;
A
#
# COMPACT_ATOMS: atom_id res chain seq x y z
N LEU A 1 7.57 -38.39 -29.43
CA LEU A 1 6.57 -38.28 -28.36
C LEU A 1 6.91 -37.04 -27.54
N PHE A 2 6.39 -35.86 -27.93
CA PHE A 2 6.50 -34.64 -27.15
C PHE A 2 5.36 -34.63 -26.13
N SER A 3 5.70 -34.85 -24.86
CA SER A 3 4.78 -34.67 -23.74
C SER A 3 4.65 -33.17 -23.51
N GLY A 4 3.55 -32.58 -24.00
CA GLY A 4 3.20 -31.20 -23.75
C GLY A 4 2.86 -30.98 -22.27
N THR A 5 3.75 -30.33 -21.56
CA THR A 5 3.46 -29.75 -20.23
C THR A 5 2.38 -28.69 -20.42
N ARG A 6 1.17 -28.97 -19.93
CA ARG A 6 0.09 -27.97 -19.83
C ARG A 6 0.60 -26.82 -18.97
N PRO A 7 0.45 -25.55 -19.39
CA PRO A 7 0.78 -24.45 -18.53
C PRO A 7 -0.04 -24.56 -17.24
N THR A 8 0.64 -24.61 -16.13
CA THR A 8 0.01 -24.55 -14.80
C THR A 8 -0.70 -23.20 -14.72
N THR A 9 -2.02 -23.24 -14.68
CA THR A 9 -2.83 -22.04 -14.44
C THR A 9 -2.48 -21.58 -13.02
N LEU A 10 -1.67 -20.51 -12.92
CA LEU A 10 -1.42 -19.85 -11.65
C LEU A 10 -2.78 -19.40 -11.12
N ALA A 11 -3.17 -19.95 -9.97
CA ALA A 11 -4.36 -19.48 -9.27
C ALA A 11 -4.12 -18.01 -8.89
N ILE A 12 -4.93 -17.12 -9.45
CA ILE A 12 -4.92 -15.69 -9.13
C ILE A 12 -5.68 -15.54 -7.82
N ASP A 13 -4.96 -15.52 -6.71
CA ASP A 13 -5.53 -15.64 -5.36
C ASP A 13 -5.90 -14.30 -4.70
N ASN A 14 -5.56 -13.16 -5.32
CA ASN A 14 -5.87 -11.86 -4.73
C ASN A 14 -6.41 -10.84 -5.75
N ASP A 15 -7.13 -9.85 -5.25
CA ASP A 15 -7.75 -8.81 -6.08
C ASP A 15 -6.71 -7.92 -6.78
N TRP A 16 -5.50 -7.81 -6.22
CA TRP A 16 -4.39 -7.06 -6.82
C TRP A 16 -3.86 -7.72 -8.10
N ASP A 17 -3.66 -9.02 -8.12
CA ASP A 17 -3.21 -9.72 -9.32
C ASP A 17 -4.25 -9.63 -10.45
N ARG A 18 -5.54 -9.72 -10.10
CA ARG A 18 -6.63 -9.52 -11.08
C ARG A 18 -6.65 -8.10 -11.63
N PHE A 19 -6.45 -7.11 -10.77
CA PHE A 19 -6.37 -5.70 -11.16
C PHE A 19 -5.17 -5.45 -12.08
N ARG A 20 -4.00 -5.98 -11.73
CA ARG A 20 -2.78 -5.87 -12.51
C ARG A 20 -2.93 -6.47 -13.92
N LEU A 21 -3.47 -7.67 -14.04
CA LEU A 21 -3.71 -8.32 -15.33
C LEU A 21 -4.70 -7.54 -16.21
N ARG A 22 -5.74 -6.96 -15.62
CA ARG A 22 -6.68 -6.09 -16.35
C ARG A 22 -5.99 -4.81 -16.84
N ALA A 23 -5.21 -4.17 -15.99
CA ALA A 23 -4.47 -2.96 -16.31
C ALA A 23 -3.48 -3.19 -17.45
N GLU A 24 -2.74 -4.31 -17.42
CA GLU A 24 -1.82 -4.71 -18.48
C GLU A 24 -2.52 -4.93 -19.83
N SER A 25 -3.63 -5.68 -19.82
CA SER A 25 -4.40 -5.93 -21.04
C SER A 25 -5.00 -4.66 -21.63
N GLU A 26 -5.53 -3.77 -20.80
CA GLU A 26 -6.06 -2.46 -21.23
C GLU A 26 -4.95 -1.55 -21.76
N TYR A 27 -3.79 -1.53 -21.10
CA TYR A 27 -2.62 -0.79 -21.57
C TYR A 27 -2.17 -1.20 -22.95
N LEU A 28 -2.00 -2.49 -23.21
CA LEU A 28 -1.59 -2.99 -24.54
C LEU A 28 -2.58 -2.58 -25.63
N ARG A 29 -3.88 -2.56 -25.34
CA ARG A 29 -4.91 -2.09 -26.26
C ARG A 29 -4.79 -0.60 -26.57
N ILE A 30 -4.55 0.22 -25.54
CA ILE A 30 -4.44 1.68 -25.66
C ILE A 30 -3.15 2.09 -26.38
N VAL A 31 -2.04 1.42 -26.08
CA VAL A 31 -0.75 1.69 -26.77
C VAL A 31 -0.87 1.44 -28.26
N ARG A 32 -1.55 0.37 -28.67
CA ARG A 32 -1.81 0.09 -30.11
C ARG A 32 -2.65 1.18 -30.80
N ALA A 33 -3.52 1.85 -30.04
CA ALA A 33 -4.33 2.95 -30.55
C ALA A 33 -3.61 4.30 -30.57
N GLY A 34 -2.43 4.42 -29.96
CA GLY A 34 -1.63 5.66 -29.90
C GLY A 34 -2.27 6.80 -29.08
N ASP A 35 -3.29 6.51 -28.27
CA ASP A 35 -3.99 7.53 -27.47
C ASP A 35 -3.25 7.85 -26.17
N ALA A 36 -2.50 8.93 -26.20
CA ALA A 36 -1.72 9.40 -25.07
C ALA A 36 -2.57 9.83 -23.87
N ALA A 37 -3.76 10.37 -24.08
CA ALA A 37 -4.65 10.75 -22.99
C ALA A 37 -5.24 9.50 -22.31
N ALA A 38 -5.55 8.46 -23.09
CA ALA A 38 -5.99 7.19 -22.54
C ALA A 38 -4.86 6.50 -21.74
N ILE A 39 -3.60 6.58 -22.18
CA ILE A 39 -2.45 6.09 -21.42
C ILE A 39 -2.35 6.80 -20.07
N ASN A 40 -2.45 8.13 -20.05
CA ASN A 40 -2.39 8.88 -18.79
C ASN A 40 -3.54 8.52 -17.86
N ARG A 41 -4.77 8.39 -18.37
CA ARG A 41 -5.94 7.97 -17.56
C ARG A 41 -5.76 6.57 -16.97
N LEU A 42 -5.27 5.62 -17.77
CA LEU A 42 -5.00 4.26 -17.29
C LEU A 42 -3.91 4.27 -16.22
N THR A 43 -2.81 5.00 -16.47
CA THR A 43 -1.72 5.14 -15.49
C THR A 43 -2.22 5.75 -14.19
N SER A 44 -3.00 6.86 -14.22
CA SER A 44 -3.61 7.44 -13.02
C SER A 44 -4.47 6.44 -12.27
N ARG A 45 -5.29 5.65 -12.98
CA ARG A 45 -6.15 4.63 -12.36
C ARG A 45 -5.34 3.54 -11.66
N THR A 46 -4.32 3.02 -12.34
CA THR A 46 -3.48 1.94 -11.81
C THR A 46 -2.67 2.41 -10.60
N LEU A 47 -2.06 3.59 -10.68
CA LEU A 47 -1.34 4.18 -9.56
C LEU A 47 -2.26 4.44 -8.36
N ARG A 48 -3.50 4.92 -8.61
CA ARG A 48 -4.47 5.16 -7.53
C ARG A 48 -4.86 3.86 -6.83
N GLY A 49 -5.12 2.79 -7.57
CA GLY A 49 -5.38 1.46 -6.99
C GLY A 49 -4.23 0.97 -6.12
N ALA A 50 -2.98 1.13 -6.59
CA ALA A 50 -1.80 0.77 -5.82
C ALA A 50 -1.64 1.62 -4.54
N MET A 51 -2.01 2.89 -4.57
CA MET A 51 -2.00 3.76 -3.39
C MET A 51 -3.07 3.34 -2.38
N GLU A 52 -4.28 3.06 -2.83
CA GLU A 52 -5.38 2.61 -1.98
C GLU A 52 -5.03 1.29 -1.25
N GLU A 53 -4.34 0.37 -1.93
CA GLU A 53 -3.91 -0.90 -1.35
C GLU A 53 -2.91 -0.74 -0.20
N ILE A 54 -2.06 0.27 -0.25
CA ILE A 54 -1.13 0.59 0.84
C ILE A 54 -1.71 1.54 1.90
N GLY A 55 -3.01 1.88 1.78
CA GLY A 55 -3.75 2.70 2.74
C GLY A 55 -3.69 4.20 2.48
N VAL A 56 -3.22 4.64 1.31
CA VAL A 56 -3.30 6.05 0.90
C VAL A 56 -4.66 6.28 0.25
N THR A 57 -5.49 7.11 0.86
CA THR A 57 -6.85 7.37 0.38
C THR A 57 -6.87 8.40 -0.76
N ARG A 58 -7.99 8.47 -1.47
CA ARG A 58 -8.16 9.38 -2.59
C ARG A 58 -8.05 10.85 -2.18
N GLU A 59 -8.50 11.20 -0.99
CA GLU A 59 -8.47 12.55 -0.43
C GLU A 59 -7.04 13.03 -0.15
N GLN A 60 -6.10 12.11 -0.02
CA GLN A 60 -4.69 12.41 0.17
C GLN A 60 -3.95 12.71 -1.14
N ILE A 61 -4.61 12.49 -2.29
CA ILE A 61 -4.03 12.66 -3.63
C ILE A 61 -4.65 13.89 -4.29
N ASP A 62 -3.88 14.97 -4.41
CA ASP A 62 -4.23 16.15 -5.22
C ASP A 62 -3.68 15.93 -6.64
N GLU A 63 -4.59 15.73 -7.61
CA GLU A 63 -4.26 15.50 -9.00
C GLU A 63 -4.51 16.77 -9.82
N ARG A 64 -3.50 17.24 -10.53
CA ARG A 64 -3.57 18.42 -11.38
C ARG A 64 -3.08 18.09 -12.79
N PRO A 65 -3.70 18.67 -13.83
CA PRO A 65 -3.10 18.61 -15.15
C PRO A 65 -1.72 19.25 -15.12
N GLY A 66 -0.74 18.62 -15.75
CA GLY A 66 0.60 19.20 -15.84
C GLY A 66 0.58 20.50 -16.62
N ALA A 67 1.44 21.45 -16.25
CA ALA A 67 1.65 22.66 -17.05
C ALA A 67 2.09 22.25 -18.46
N ALA A 68 1.52 22.89 -19.48
CA ALA A 68 1.91 22.63 -20.86
C ALA A 68 3.43 22.83 -20.99
N LEU A 69 4.13 21.78 -21.35
CA LEU A 69 5.53 21.93 -21.76
C LEU A 69 5.55 22.76 -23.05
N ALA A 70 6.61 23.57 -23.22
CA ALA A 70 6.76 24.46 -24.36
C ALA A 70 6.41 23.78 -25.69
N ALA A 71 5.84 24.53 -26.62
CA ALA A 71 5.34 24.06 -27.91
C ALA A 71 6.31 23.07 -28.59
N GLY A 72 5.84 21.83 -28.76
CA GLY A 72 6.62 20.74 -29.37
C GLY A 72 6.95 19.55 -28.48
N ALA A 73 6.77 19.62 -27.17
CA ALA A 73 7.20 18.58 -26.22
C ALA A 73 6.10 17.59 -25.80
N GLY A 74 5.09 17.34 -26.61
CA GLY A 74 4.07 16.35 -26.31
C GLY A 74 3.12 16.73 -25.15
N HIS A 75 2.37 15.78 -24.63
CA HIS A 75 1.39 16.01 -23.57
C HIS A 75 2.11 16.29 -22.24
N ALA A 76 1.62 17.33 -21.52
CA ALA A 76 2.10 17.63 -20.18
C ALA A 76 1.84 16.46 -19.22
N PRO A 77 2.82 16.11 -18.36
CA PRO A 77 2.62 15.06 -17.38
C PRO A 77 1.58 15.48 -16.34
N VAL A 78 0.77 14.51 -15.90
CA VAL A 78 -0.14 14.70 -14.78
C VAL A 78 0.69 14.94 -13.52
N GLN A 79 0.32 15.92 -12.71
CA GLN A 79 1.00 16.20 -11.44
C GLN A 79 0.18 15.64 -10.28
N TRP A 80 0.83 14.86 -9.45
CA TRP A 80 0.26 14.36 -8.21
C TRP A 80 1.02 14.94 -7.02
N ARG A 81 0.28 15.44 -6.05
CA ARG A 81 0.78 15.70 -4.73
C ARG A 81 0.07 14.77 -3.76
N ILE A 82 0.83 13.91 -3.10
CA ILE A 82 0.32 12.93 -2.15
C ILE A 82 0.74 13.38 -0.75
N GLN A 83 -0.24 13.64 0.11
CA GLN A 83 0.01 13.95 1.51
C GLN A 83 -0.14 12.70 2.36
N VAL A 84 0.87 12.39 3.16
CA VAL A 84 0.88 11.21 4.01
C VAL A 84 1.26 11.56 5.44
N SER A 85 0.93 10.70 6.40
CA SER A 85 1.42 10.85 7.76
C SER A 85 2.96 10.78 7.79
N PRO A 86 3.64 11.50 8.69
CA PRO A 86 5.08 11.44 8.87
C PRO A 86 5.63 10.03 9.19
N ARG A 87 4.76 9.13 9.64
CA ARG A 87 5.10 7.74 9.92
C ARG A 87 4.92 6.80 8.72
N THR A 88 4.32 7.28 7.64
CA THR A 88 4.14 6.48 6.43
C THR A 88 5.49 6.23 5.77
N SER A 89 5.79 4.96 5.47
CA SER A 89 7.04 4.59 4.82
C SER A 89 7.07 5.06 3.37
N LEU A 90 7.95 6.03 3.06
CA LEU A 90 8.18 6.48 1.69
C LEU A 90 8.72 5.37 0.79
N TYR A 91 9.50 4.44 1.35
CA TYR A 91 9.95 3.26 0.63
C TYR A 91 8.76 2.42 0.13
N ARG A 92 7.77 2.16 0.99
CA ARG A 92 6.57 1.40 0.64
C ARG A 92 5.77 2.08 -0.47
N ILE A 93 5.67 3.41 -0.44
CA ILE A 93 5.02 4.18 -1.50
C ILE A 93 5.80 4.08 -2.82
N ASN A 94 7.11 4.25 -2.77
CA ASN A 94 7.97 4.12 -3.95
C ASN A 94 7.87 2.72 -4.58
N ASP A 95 7.88 1.69 -3.75
CA ASP A 95 7.76 0.29 -4.19
C ASP A 95 6.39 0.04 -4.86
N ALA A 96 5.29 0.47 -4.25
CA ALA A 96 3.95 0.32 -4.81
C ALA A 96 3.81 1.04 -6.17
N ILE A 97 4.35 2.27 -6.28
CA ILE A 97 4.38 3.01 -7.55
C ILE A 97 5.24 2.26 -8.58
N GLY A 98 6.41 1.76 -8.19
CA GLY A 98 7.30 1.00 -9.05
C GLY A 98 6.64 -0.26 -9.60
N GLN A 99 5.98 -1.03 -8.75
CA GLN A 99 5.26 -2.25 -9.12
C GLN A 99 4.07 -1.95 -10.05
N ALA A 100 3.28 -0.92 -9.74
CA ALA A 100 2.17 -0.48 -10.58
C ALA A 100 2.64 -0.06 -11.98
N MET A 101 3.73 0.70 -12.07
CA MET A 101 4.31 1.08 -13.35
C MET A 101 4.86 -0.12 -14.12
N HIS A 102 5.55 -1.03 -13.42
CA HIS A 102 6.07 -2.24 -14.04
C HIS A 102 4.94 -3.11 -14.64
N ALA A 103 3.82 -3.25 -13.94
CA ALA A 103 2.64 -3.97 -14.44
C ALA A 103 2.07 -3.38 -15.73
N LEU A 104 2.24 -2.09 -15.96
CA LEU A 104 1.86 -1.39 -17.19
C LEU A 104 2.97 -1.36 -18.26
N GLY A 105 4.10 -2.04 -18.04
CA GLY A 105 5.26 -1.95 -18.93
C GLY A 105 5.98 -0.58 -18.89
N GLY A 106 5.68 0.23 -17.87
CA GLY A 106 6.35 1.49 -17.59
C GLY A 106 7.45 1.35 -16.55
N ARG A 107 7.99 2.49 -16.10
CA ARG A 107 9.06 2.54 -15.10
C ARG A 107 9.05 3.84 -14.30
N VAL A 108 9.74 3.83 -13.17
CA VAL A 108 10.20 5.05 -12.52
C VAL A 108 11.41 5.56 -13.30
N ILE A 109 11.25 6.71 -13.98
CA ILE A 109 12.29 7.32 -14.81
C ILE A 109 13.31 8.06 -13.94
N ARG A 110 12.81 8.71 -12.88
CA ARG A 110 13.61 9.44 -11.89
C ARG A 110 12.96 9.38 -10.53
N GLY A 111 13.75 9.16 -9.49
CA GLY A 111 13.37 9.27 -8.10
C GLY A 111 14.41 10.10 -7.34
N ALA A 112 13.96 10.96 -6.45
CA ALA A 112 14.83 11.73 -5.57
C ALA A 112 14.15 12.01 -4.24
N GLU A 113 14.88 11.86 -3.16
CA GLU A 113 14.48 12.34 -1.85
C GLU A 113 14.93 13.79 -1.69
N ARG A 114 14.07 14.62 -1.08
CA ARG A 114 14.36 16.02 -0.82
C ARG A 114 13.99 16.38 0.61
N PRO A 115 14.74 17.29 1.25
CA PRO A 115 14.31 17.85 2.53
C PRO A 115 12.96 18.54 2.39
N ALA A 116 12.01 18.19 3.26
CA ALA A 116 10.72 18.88 3.35
C ALA A 116 10.73 19.85 4.53
N PRO A 117 10.39 21.13 4.33
CA PRO A 117 10.60 22.19 5.33
C PRO A 117 9.93 21.96 6.68
N LEU A 118 8.83 21.19 6.72
CA LEU A 118 8.02 21.01 7.92
C LEU A 118 7.97 19.56 8.45
N ALA A 119 8.48 18.57 7.70
CA ALA A 119 8.16 17.19 8.01
C ALA A 119 9.23 16.15 7.60
N GLY A 120 10.49 16.52 7.52
CA GLY A 120 11.57 15.57 7.26
C GLY A 120 11.91 15.41 5.77
N ILE A 121 11.56 14.30 5.13
CA ILE A 121 11.94 13.97 3.75
C ILE A 121 10.68 13.85 2.89
N SER A 122 10.69 14.47 1.71
CA SER A 122 9.71 14.24 0.63
C SER A 122 10.31 13.39 -0.47
N LEU A 123 9.46 12.71 -1.24
CA LEU A 123 9.84 11.88 -2.38
C LEU A 123 9.32 12.52 -3.67
N ASP A 124 10.21 12.81 -4.62
CA ASP A 124 9.89 13.32 -5.96
C ASP A 124 10.12 12.21 -6.99
N LEU A 125 9.06 11.77 -7.64
CA LEU A 125 9.10 10.69 -8.64
C LEU A 125 8.63 11.20 -10.01
N ARG A 126 9.31 10.73 -11.05
CA ARG A 126 8.88 10.85 -12.43
C ARG A 126 8.66 9.46 -12.99
N VAL A 127 7.44 9.16 -13.40
CA VAL A 127 7.08 7.84 -13.92
C VAL A 127 6.55 7.94 -15.34
N GLY A 128 6.71 6.87 -16.10
CA GLY A 128 6.28 6.87 -17.49
C GLY A 128 6.81 5.69 -18.30
N TYR A 129 6.89 5.86 -19.61
CA TYR A 129 7.24 4.82 -20.58
C TYR A 129 8.42 5.27 -21.45
N GLY A 130 9.46 4.45 -21.53
CA GLY A 130 10.72 4.88 -22.14
C GLY A 130 11.23 6.14 -21.45
N ASP A 131 11.42 7.21 -22.21
CA ASP A 131 11.87 8.51 -21.70
C ASP A 131 10.71 9.51 -21.54
N ARG A 132 9.48 9.08 -21.86
CA ARG A 132 8.29 9.91 -21.74
C ARG A 132 7.73 9.87 -20.34
N VAL A 133 7.74 10.99 -19.65
CA VAL A 133 7.11 11.17 -18.35
C VAL A 133 5.60 11.33 -18.53
N THR A 134 4.82 10.48 -17.88
CA THR A 134 3.35 10.58 -17.83
C THR A 134 2.86 11.24 -16.54
N HIS A 135 3.54 10.98 -15.43
CA HIS A 135 3.21 11.53 -14.11
C HIS A 135 4.45 12.07 -13.42
N ALA A 136 4.25 13.20 -12.75
CA ALA A 136 5.18 13.79 -11.80
C ALA A 136 4.53 13.74 -10.42
N ILE A 137 5.10 12.96 -9.51
CA ILE A 137 4.50 12.62 -8.22
C ILE A 137 5.39 13.18 -7.13
N VAL A 138 4.82 13.98 -6.23
CA VAL A 138 5.49 14.46 -5.03
C VAL A 138 4.76 13.90 -3.83
N VAL A 139 5.47 13.15 -2.99
CA VAL A 139 4.95 12.62 -1.72
C VAL A 139 5.51 13.46 -0.59
N GLU A 140 4.65 14.08 0.17
CA GLU A 140 5.02 14.97 1.27
C GLU A 140 4.43 14.50 2.59
N PRO A 141 5.25 14.33 3.64
CA PRO A 141 4.73 14.13 4.98
C PRO A 141 3.95 15.37 5.43
N ASN A 142 2.74 15.16 5.94
CA ASN A 142 1.94 16.22 6.54
C ASN A 142 1.83 15.99 8.05
N PRO A 143 2.45 16.86 8.89
CA PRO A 143 2.49 16.69 10.34
C PRO A 143 1.10 16.77 11.01
N THR A 144 0.10 17.34 10.32
CA THR A 144 -1.27 17.39 10.84
C THR A 144 -2.07 16.12 10.58
N MET A 145 -1.55 15.23 9.73
CA MET A 145 -2.16 13.94 9.50
C MET A 145 -1.76 12.98 10.61
N SER A 146 -2.73 12.63 11.45
CA SER A 146 -2.56 11.47 12.31
C SER A 146 -2.68 10.21 11.47
N ASP A 147 -1.81 9.22 11.72
CA ASP A 147 -2.12 7.88 11.25
C ASP A 147 -3.49 7.51 11.80
N ALA A 148 -4.43 7.24 10.91
CA ALA A 148 -5.52 6.35 11.25
C ALA A 148 -4.82 4.99 11.50
N GLY A 149 -4.26 4.86 12.68
CA GLY A 149 -3.14 3.99 12.99
C GLY A 149 -3.33 2.59 12.46
N ALA A 150 -2.29 2.06 11.82
CA ALA A 150 -2.12 0.64 11.79
C ALA A 150 -2.17 0.16 13.25
N ARG A 151 -3.33 -0.33 13.67
CA ARG A 151 -3.50 -0.89 15.02
C ARG A 151 -2.90 -2.28 14.94
N ILE A 152 -1.72 -2.45 15.53
CA ILE A 152 -1.19 -3.79 15.75
C ILE A 152 -2.00 -4.37 16.90
N ALA A 153 -2.81 -5.37 16.59
CA ALA A 153 -3.46 -6.18 17.62
C ALA A 153 -2.54 -7.36 17.92
N PHE A 154 -2.06 -7.44 19.14
CA PHE A 154 -1.39 -8.64 19.63
C PHE A 154 -2.45 -9.64 20.08
N LEU A 155 -2.40 -10.86 19.58
CA LEU A 155 -3.18 -11.98 20.05
C LEU A 155 -2.23 -12.98 20.71
N VAL A 156 -2.40 -13.19 22.02
CA VAL A 156 -1.63 -14.19 22.76
C VAL A 156 -2.47 -15.45 22.85
N THR A 157 -1.90 -16.61 22.47
CA THR A 157 -2.55 -17.93 22.53
C THR A 157 -1.89 -18.79 23.58
N ASP A 158 -2.56 -19.88 23.96
CA ASP A 158 -2.03 -20.92 24.86
C ASP A 158 -1.61 -20.41 26.25
N LEU A 159 -2.25 -19.34 26.73
CA LEU A 159 -2.03 -18.79 28.08
C LEU A 159 -2.36 -19.77 29.21
N GLU A 160 -3.21 -20.77 28.95
CA GLU A 160 -3.55 -21.84 29.90
C GLU A 160 -2.37 -22.77 30.20
N ASP A 161 -1.37 -22.80 29.34
CA ASP A 161 -0.15 -23.60 29.49
C ASP A 161 1.03 -22.75 30.03
N ALA A 162 0.82 -21.44 30.25
CA ALA A 162 1.82 -20.54 30.81
C ALA A 162 1.99 -20.76 32.32
N ASP A 163 3.21 -20.54 32.83
CA ASP A 163 3.42 -20.55 34.26
C ASP A 163 2.68 -19.40 34.97
N PRO A 164 2.36 -19.52 36.27
CA PRO A 164 1.57 -18.53 37.00
C PRO A 164 2.20 -17.13 37.06
N GLU A 165 3.54 -17.02 37.05
CA GLU A 165 4.24 -15.72 37.10
C GLU A 165 4.11 -15.00 35.75
N LEU A 166 4.29 -15.71 34.65
CA LEU A 166 4.10 -15.19 33.30
C LEU A 166 2.64 -14.74 33.09
N LEU A 167 1.69 -15.56 33.51
CA LEU A 167 0.28 -15.22 33.44
C LEU A 167 -0.06 -13.94 34.25
N ALA A 168 0.47 -13.80 35.46
CA ALA A 168 0.30 -12.61 36.28
C ALA A 168 0.91 -11.36 35.62
N ALA A 169 2.06 -11.49 34.92
CA ALA A 169 2.67 -10.41 34.17
C ALA A 169 1.81 -9.97 32.98
N PHE A 170 1.23 -10.92 32.24
CA PHE A 170 0.29 -10.61 31.15
C PHE A 170 -0.97 -9.89 31.66
N LEU A 171 -1.57 -10.34 32.75
CA LEU A 171 -2.76 -9.71 33.34
C LEU A 171 -2.50 -8.26 33.79
N LYS A 172 -1.27 -7.94 34.19
CA LYS A 172 -0.86 -6.60 34.64
C LYS A 172 -0.27 -5.75 33.51
N SER A 173 -0.14 -6.27 32.28
CA SER A 173 0.47 -5.56 31.17
C SER A 173 -0.31 -4.29 30.84
N PRO A 174 0.33 -3.12 30.76
CA PRO A 174 -0.27 -1.88 30.28
C PRO A 174 -0.53 -1.88 28.77
N VAL A 175 0.08 -2.82 28.02
CA VAL A 175 -0.09 -2.93 26.57
C VAL A 175 -1.40 -3.66 26.29
N PRO A 176 -2.33 -3.06 25.52
CA PRO A 176 -3.56 -3.73 25.15
C PRO A 176 -3.27 -4.88 24.17
N PHE A 177 -3.76 -6.06 24.50
CA PHE A 177 -3.71 -7.24 23.63
C PHE A 177 -4.95 -8.09 23.77
N GLY A 178 -5.24 -8.93 22.77
CA GLY A 178 -6.27 -9.95 22.82
C GLY A 178 -5.68 -11.25 23.39
N ALA A 179 -6.49 -12.03 24.10
CA ALA A 179 -6.14 -13.36 24.53
C ALA A 179 -7.12 -14.38 23.94
N ALA A 180 -6.58 -15.47 23.40
CA ALA A 180 -7.37 -16.61 22.96
C ALA A 180 -7.17 -17.77 23.93
N PHE A 181 -8.25 -18.41 24.36
CA PHE A 181 -8.24 -19.52 25.29
C PHE A 181 -8.91 -20.73 24.67
N ARG A 182 -8.39 -21.89 24.95
CA ARG A 182 -8.98 -23.14 24.49
C ARG A 182 -10.21 -23.48 25.31
N HIS A 183 -11.35 -23.57 24.63
CA HIS A 183 -12.65 -23.86 25.27
C HIS A 183 -12.81 -25.34 25.68
N ASP A 184 -12.02 -26.23 25.10
CA ASP A 184 -11.98 -27.67 25.38
C ASP A 184 -11.19 -28.00 26.68
N ARG A 185 -10.53 -27.01 27.29
CA ARG A 185 -9.79 -27.16 28.54
C ARG A 185 -10.43 -26.38 29.68
N PRO A 186 -10.72 -27.04 30.85
CA PRO A 186 -11.29 -26.35 32.02
C PRO A 186 -10.44 -25.14 32.49
N ALA A 187 -9.11 -25.26 32.41
CA ALA A 187 -8.19 -24.16 32.73
C ALA A 187 -8.40 -22.95 31.81
N GLY A 188 -8.55 -23.16 30.51
CA GLY A 188 -8.81 -22.08 29.54
C GLY A 188 -10.11 -21.37 29.82
N VAL A 189 -11.18 -22.07 30.13
CA VAL A 189 -12.48 -21.47 30.51
C VAL A 189 -12.38 -20.62 31.77
N LYS A 190 -11.65 -21.11 32.78
CA LYS A 190 -11.43 -20.37 34.04
C LYS A 190 -10.62 -19.10 33.80
N LEU A 191 -9.56 -19.18 33.00
CA LEU A 191 -8.73 -18.03 32.66
C LEU A 191 -9.48 -17.00 31.81
N ALA A 192 -10.30 -17.42 30.85
CA ALA A 192 -11.13 -16.53 30.06
C ALA A 192 -12.10 -15.69 30.90
N ARG A 193 -12.63 -16.27 31.99
CA ARG A 193 -13.45 -15.54 32.95
C ARG A 193 -12.63 -14.52 33.74
N ALA A 194 -11.50 -14.95 34.31
CA ALA A 194 -10.59 -14.07 35.05
C ALA A 194 -10.10 -12.91 34.21
N TRP A 195 -9.75 -13.17 32.95
CA TRP A 195 -9.35 -12.16 31.96
C TRP A 195 -10.43 -11.11 31.71
N ARG A 196 -11.68 -11.57 31.53
CA ARG A 196 -12.82 -10.67 31.31
C ARG A 196 -13.04 -9.76 32.52
N ASP A 197 -12.93 -10.32 33.72
CA ASP A 197 -13.18 -9.60 34.96
C ASP A 197 -12.09 -8.56 35.25
N SER A 198 -10.82 -8.87 34.94
CA SER A 198 -9.68 -7.95 35.12
C SER A 198 -9.67 -6.75 34.13
N ARG A 199 -10.44 -6.79 33.07
CA ARG A 199 -10.53 -5.73 32.05
C ARG A 199 -11.75 -4.83 32.20
N ARG A 200 -12.56 -5.03 33.21
CA ARG A 200 -13.77 -4.20 33.53
C ARG A 200 -13.51 -3.10 34.56
N GLU A 201 -12.33 -3.11 35.16
CA GLU A 201 -11.84 -2.04 36.02
C GLU A 201 -10.91 -1.10 35.23
#